data_2a917079233ef501cf4ea46624089081
#
_entry.id   2a917079233ef501cf4ea46624089081
#
_cell.length_a   1.000
_cell.length_b   1.000
_cell.length_c   1.000
_cell.angle_alpha   90.00
_cell.angle_beta   90.00
_cell.angle_gamma   90.00
#
_symmetry.space_group_name_H-M   'P 1'
#
loop_
_entity.id
_entity.type
_entity.pdbx_description
1 polymer ?
#
loop_
_entity_poly.entity_id
_entity_poly.type
_entity_poly.pdbx_seq_one_letter_code
_entity_poly.pdbx_strand_id
1 'polypeptide(L)'
;MNLELKSIQYSSFASQETSCYQAKLYVDGKPFATVGNEGCGGCDYQHSLTKQDKAFYDKLEEINKYLKTLPKIKSRFNFADEGEKVHELELDLELWCGEQLSKWKCSKTLKRNLNKGSMIQDADGELYHWKRHFASDVILKHHPKAVILNDLPFEKALTIFMEN
;
A
#
# COMPACT_ATOMS: atom_id res chain seq x y z
N MET A 1 -10.60 12.43 -11.95
CA MET A 1 -9.27 12.85 -11.42
C MET A 1 -8.40 11.61 -11.31
N ASN A 2 -7.18 11.63 -11.80
CA ASN A 2 -6.22 10.54 -11.65
C ASN A 2 -5.13 10.97 -10.67
N LEU A 3 -4.95 10.21 -9.57
CA LEU A 3 -3.95 10.48 -8.53
C LEU A 3 -2.90 9.37 -8.55
N GLU A 4 -1.61 9.75 -8.49
CA GLU A 4 -0.50 8.81 -8.44
C GLU A 4 0.58 9.28 -7.46
N LEU A 5 1.14 8.35 -6.68
CA LEU A 5 2.37 8.59 -5.93
C LEU A 5 3.57 8.09 -6.74
N LYS A 6 4.55 8.97 -6.96
CA LYS A 6 5.82 8.62 -7.63
C LYS A 6 7.01 8.95 -6.74
N SER A 7 8.17 8.34 -7.06
CA SER A 7 9.43 8.57 -6.35
C SER A 7 9.30 8.35 -4.83
N ILE A 8 8.56 7.30 -4.44
CA ILE A 8 8.35 6.96 -3.03
C ILE A 8 9.68 6.57 -2.40
N GLN A 9 10.04 7.26 -1.32
CA GLN A 9 11.14 6.95 -0.42
C GLN A 9 10.54 6.58 0.93
N TYR A 10 11.02 5.51 1.55
CA TYR A 10 10.52 5.01 2.83
C TYR A 10 11.70 4.61 3.70
N SER A 11 11.66 4.99 4.97
CA SER A 11 12.65 4.63 5.98
C SER A 11 11.99 3.84 7.10
N SER A 12 12.24 2.54 7.16
CA SER A 12 11.77 1.71 8.27
C SER A 12 12.43 2.09 9.59
N PHE A 13 13.68 2.56 9.56
CA PHE A 13 14.42 2.97 10.75
C PHE A 13 13.84 4.24 11.39
N ALA A 14 13.36 5.19 10.58
CA ALA A 14 12.77 6.44 11.05
C ALA A 14 11.25 6.32 11.30
N SER A 15 10.63 5.17 11.01
CA SER A 15 9.21 4.92 11.26
C SER A 15 9.02 4.47 12.72
N GLN A 16 8.74 5.40 13.62
CA GLN A 16 8.51 5.13 15.04
C GLN A 16 7.02 4.91 15.33
N GLU A 17 6.22 5.96 15.25
CA GLU A 17 4.77 5.93 15.49
C GLU A 17 3.97 5.90 14.19
N THR A 18 4.50 6.53 13.14
CA THR A 18 3.93 6.56 11.80
C THR A 18 4.95 6.08 10.78
N SER A 19 4.52 5.82 9.54
CA SER A 19 5.45 5.47 8.46
C SER A 19 6.24 6.70 8.01
N CYS A 20 7.56 6.71 8.22
CA CYS A 20 8.44 7.75 7.68
C CYS A 20 8.59 7.57 6.16
N TYR A 21 8.02 8.48 5.38
CA TYR A 21 8.09 8.45 3.93
C TYR A 21 8.02 9.83 3.30
N GLN A 22 8.48 9.90 2.05
CA GLN A 22 8.29 11.04 1.17
C GLN A 22 7.95 10.54 -0.24
N ALA A 23 7.04 11.24 -0.91
CA ALA A 23 6.65 10.92 -2.28
C ALA A 23 6.25 12.18 -3.05
N LYS A 24 6.20 12.08 -4.37
CA LYS A 24 5.62 13.11 -5.24
C LYS A 24 4.20 12.72 -5.62
N LEU A 25 3.24 13.56 -5.25
CA LEU A 25 1.85 13.44 -5.67
C LEU A 25 1.69 14.04 -7.08
N TYR A 26 1.15 13.23 -7.98
CA TYR A 26 0.76 13.63 -9.31
C TYR A 26 -0.77 13.68 -9.41
N VAL A 27 -1.28 14.71 -10.06
CA VAL A 27 -2.70 14.90 -10.35
C VAL A 27 -2.87 15.01 -11.86
N ASP A 28 -3.66 14.10 -12.45
CA ASP A 28 -3.89 14.03 -13.91
C ASP A 28 -2.57 14.05 -14.71
N GLY A 29 -1.58 13.27 -14.24
CA GLY A 29 -0.27 13.12 -14.86
C GLY A 29 0.72 14.26 -14.61
N LYS A 30 0.33 15.34 -13.92
CA LYS A 30 1.20 16.49 -13.61
C LYS A 30 1.69 16.45 -12.16
N PRO A 31 2.97 16.75 -11.89
CA PRO A 31 3.46 16.83 -10.52
C PRO A 31 2.79 18.01 -9.79
N PHE A 32 2.27 17.76 -8.61
CA PHE A 32 1.49 18.73 -7.85
C PHE A 32 2.12 19.08 -6.51
N ALA A 33 2.48 18.08 -5.69
CA ALA A 33 2.98 18.27 -4.35
C ALA A 33 4.04 17.24 -3.97
N THR A 34 4.86 17.58 -2.97
CA THR A 34 5.57 16.59 -2.17
C THR A 34 4.69 16.27 -0.96
N VAL A 35 4.46 15.00 -0.71
CA VAL A 35 3.70 14.49 0.43
C VAL A 35 4.57 13.55 1.26
N GLY A 36 4.33 13.45 2.55
CA GLY A 36 5.09 12.55 3.40
C GLY A 36 4.80 12.71 4.88
N ASN A 37 5.49 11.89 5.67
CA ASN A 37 5.44 11.89 7.13
C ASN A 37 6.84 11.63 7.70
N GLU A 38 7.17 12.28 8.79
CA GLU A 38 8.50 12.17 9.42
C GLU A 38 8.65 10.90 10.28
N GLY A 39 7.56 10.18 10.55
CA GLY A 39 7.58 8.90 11.26
C GLY A 39 7.48 9.00 12.78
N CYS A 40 7.33 10.21 13.33
CA CYS A 40 7.30 10.45 14.77
C CYS A 40 5.88 10.71 15.31
N GLY A 41 4.85 10.28 14.58
CA GLY A 41 3.45 10.65 14.84
C GLY A 41 3.04 11.93 14.12
N GLY A 42 1.74 12.24 14.17
CA GLY A 42 1.17 13.40 13.49
C GLY A 42 0.74 13.12 12.05
N CYS A 43 0.11 14.14 11.45
CA CYS A 43 -0.46 14.06 10.11
C CYS A 43 0.61 14.17 9.01
N ASP A 44 0.25 13.67 7.82
CA ASP A 44 1.09 13.82 6.63
C ASP A 44 1.20 15.31 6.23
N TYR A 45 2.40 15.73 5.87
CA TYR A 45 2.61 17.06 5.29
C TYR A 45 2.36 17.06 3.77
N GLN A 46 1.94 18.21 3.25
CA GLN A 46 1.80 18.47 1.82
C GLN A 46 2.49 19.79 1.47
N HIS A 47 3.54 19.72 0.68
CA HIS A 47 4.28 20.88 0.20
C HIS A 47 4.12 21.06 -1.29
N SER A 48 3.68 22.25 -1.71
CA SER A 48 3.61 22.59 -3.14
C SER A 48 4.98 22.49 -3.81
N LEU A 49 5.03 21.97 -5.02
CA LEU A 49 6.26 21.98 -5.83
C LEU A 49 6.58 23.35 -6.45
N THR A 50 5.65 24.29 -6.39
CA THR A 50 5.80 25.64 -6.93
C THR A 50 5.58 26.67 -5.83
N LYS A 51 4.35 27.04 -5.59
CA LYS A 51 3.98 28.08 -4.63
C LYS A 51 2.85 27.56 -3.72
N GLN A 52 3.00 27.80 -2.43
CA GLN A 52 2.01 27.39 -1.42
C GLN A 52 1.03 28.55 -1.21
N ASP A 53 0.16 28.75 -2.18
CA ASP A 53 -0.83 29.82 -2.24
C ASP A 53 -2.27 29.28 -2.18
N LYS A 54 -3.25 30.19 -2.29
CA LYS A 54 -4.66 29.83 -2.23
C LYS A 54 -5.04 28.76 -3.28
N ALA A 55 -4.50 28.84 -4.50
CA ALA A 55 -4.81 27.89 -5.56
C ALA A 55 -4.32 26.47 -5.21
N PHE A 56 -3.20 26.35 -4.50
CA PHE A 56 -2.72 25.08 -3.99
C PHE A 56 -3.69 24.47 -2.97
N TYR A 57 -4.15 25.27 -2.01
CA TYR A 57 -5.09 24.79 -0.97
C TYR A 57 -6.48 24.48 -1.56
N ASP A 58 -6.98 25.30 -2.50
CA ASP A 58 -8.23 25.03 -3.21
C ASP A 58 -8.16 23.68 -3.96
N LYS A 59 -6.99 23.37 -4.58
CA LYS A 59 -6.77 22.09 -5.25
C LYS A 59 -6.67 20.90 -4.28
N LEU A 60 -6.05 21.08 -3.11
CA LEU A 60 -6.05 20.05 -2.06
C LEU A 60 -7.49 19.74 -1.58
N GLU A 61 -8.30 20.76 -1.41
CA GLU A 61 -9.71 20.57 -1.04
C GLU A 61 -10.50 19.82 -2.12
N GLU A 62 -10.26 20.16 -3.39
CA GLU A 62 -10.86 19.43 -4.54
C GLU A 62 -10.45 17.95 -4.55
N ILE A 63 -9.16 17.66 -4.27
CA ILE A 63 -8.65 16.29 -4.17
C ILE A 63 -9.36 15.54 -3.04
N ASN A 64 -9.44 16.13 -1.84
CA ASN A 64 -10.12 15.51 -0.72
C ASN A 64 -11.63 15.27 -0.98
N LYS A 65 -12.31 16.22 -1.64
CA LYS A 65 -13.70 16.03 -2.08
C LYS A 65 -13.83 14.86 -3.06
N TYR A 66 -12.92 14.74 -4.01
CA TYR A 66 -12.89 13.61 -4.94
C TYR A 66 -12.67 12.28 -4.21
N LEU A 67 -11.69 12.21 -3.29
CA LEU A 67 -11.37 10.99 -2.55
C LEU A 67 -12.55 10.49 -1.73
N LYS A 68 -13.34 11.38 -1.12
CA LYS A 68 -14.58 11.02 -0.40
C LYS A 68 -15.66 10.40 -1.28
N THR A 69 -15.59 10.56 -2.61
CA THR A 69 -16.50 9.88 -3.55
C THR A 69 -16.10 8.44 -3.87
N LEU A 70 -14.87 8.05 -3.50
CA LEU A 70 -14.38 6.69 -3.71
C LEU A 70 -14.94 5.73 -2.64
N PRO A 71 -14.88 4.41 -2.90
CA PRO A 71 -15.30 3.43 -1.89
C PRO A 71 -14.56 3.62 -0.57
N LYS A 72 -15.28 3.52 0.53
CA LYS A 72 -14.71 3.58 1.88
C LYS A 72 -13.75 2.42 2.10
N ILE A 73 -12.71 2.68 2.86
CA ILE A 73 -11.78 1.63 3.29
C ILE A 73 -12.26 1.02 4.60
N LYS A 74 -12.03 -0.29 4.74
CA LYS A 74 -12.29 -1.01 5.99
C LYS A 74 -11.01 -1.00 6.83
N SER A 75 -11.08 -0.40 8.00
CA SER A 75 -10.00 -0.44 8.98
C SER A 75 -10.44 -1.21 10.21
N ARG A 76 -9.53 -2.04 10.74
CA ARG A 76 -9.76 -2.80 11.97
C ARG A 76 -9.06 -2.10 13.10
N PHE A 77 -9.82 -1.68 14.10
CA PHE A 77 -9.29 -1.14 15.34
C PHE A 77 -9.58 -2.11 16.47
N ASN A 78 -8.54 -2.45 17.24
CA ASN A 78 -8.67 -3.19 18.49
C ASN A 78 -8.77 -2.19 19.64
N PHE A 79 -9.95 -2.04 20.21
CA PHE A 79 -10.12 -1.32 21.48
C PHE A 79 -10.07 -2.34 22.61
N ALA A 80 -9.23 -2.07 23.62
CA ALA A 80 -8.98 -2.98 24.74
C ALA A 80 -10.25 -3.46 25.45
N ASP A 81 -11.29 -2.63 25.47
CA ASP A 81 -12.54 -2.90 26.20
C ASP A 81 -13.72 -3.39 25.31
N GLU A 82 -13.62 -3.27 23.97
CA GLU A 82 -14.75 -3.50 23.06
C GLU A 82 -14.49 -4.56 21.98
N GLY A 83 -13.28 -5.12 21.93
CA GLY A 83 -12.87 -6.11 20.93
C GLY A 83 -12.57 -5.50 19.55
N GLU A 84 -12.38 -6.36 18.55
CA GLU A 84 -12.07 -5.96 17.19
C GLU A 84 -13.33 -5.44 16.49
N LYS A 85 -13.32 -4.16 16.09
CA LYS A 85 -14.40 -3.55 15.28
C LYS A 85 -13.87 -3.14 13.92
N VAL A 86 -14.63 -3.45 12.89
CA VAL A 86 -14.38 -2.99 11.52
C VAL A 86 -15.09 -1.66 11.33
N HIS A 87 -14.33 -0.62 11.05
CA HIS A 87 -14.86 0.71 10.73
C HIS A 87 -14.68 1.02 9.25
N GLU A 88 -15.72 1.62 8.66
CA GLU A 88 -15.63 2.14 7.30
C GLU A 88 -15.24 3.62 7.36
N LEU A 89 -14.06 3.92 6.80
CA LEU A 89 -13.50 5.26 6.77
C LEU A 89 -13.65 5.87 5.37
N GLU A 90 -14.07 7.13 5.33
CA GLU A 90 -14.00 7.92 4.10
C GLU A 90 -12.53 8.23 3.78
N LEU A 91 -12.16 8.11 2.51
CA LEU A 91 -10.81 8.47 2.08
C LEU A 91 -10.62 9.98 2.11
N ASP A 92 -9.53 10.38 2.70
CA ASP A 92 -8.87 11.66 2.50
C ASP A 92 -7.48 11.46 1.88
N LEU A 93 -6.73 12.52 1.68
CA LEU A 93 -5.42 12.43 1.03
C LEU A 93 -4.41 11.65 1.88
N GLU A 94 -4.46 11.77 3.21
CA GLU A 94 -3.55 11.07 4.13
C GLU A 94 -3.81 9.55 4.09
N LEU A 95 -5.06 9.13 4.27
CA LEU A 95 -5.45 7.72 4.19
C LEU A 95 -5.14 7.13 2.81
N TRP A 96 -5.43 7.88 1.73
CA TRP A 96 -5.11 7.44 0.39
C TRP A 96 -3.59 7.27 0.18
N CYS A 97 -2.77 8.20 0.67
CA CYS A 97 -1.31 8.09 0.62
C CYS A 97 -0.83 6.87 1.41
N GLY A 98 -1.39 6.59 2.58
CA GLY A 98 -1.11 5.41 3.38
C GLY A 98 -1.39 4.10 2.64
N GLU A 99 -2.54 4.00 1.96
CA GLU A 99 -2.89 2.86 1.11
C GLU A 99 -1.90 2.67 -0.06
N GLN A 100 -1.55 3.76 -0.76
CA GLN A 100 -0.57 3.70 -1.85
C GLN A 100 0.82 3.28 -1.34
N LEU A 101 1.25 3.79 -0.18
CA LEU A 101 2.50 3.42 0.46
C LEU A 101 2.50 1.93 0.85
N SER A 102 1.40 1.44 1.43
CA SER A 102 1.24 0.03 1.78
C SER A 102 1.34 -0.87 0.55
N LYS A 103 0.59 -0.54 -0.50
CA LYS A 103 0.67 -1.25 -1.80
C LYS A 103 2.09 -1.25 -2.37
N TRP A 104 2.79 -0.12 -2.30
CA TRP A 104 4.17 -0.03 -2.77
C TRP A 104 5.13 -0.91 -1.93
N LYS A 105 5.00 -0.93 -0.60
CA LYS A 105 5.80 -1.78 0.30
C LYS A 105 5.56 -3.26 0.01
N CYS A 106 4.30 -3.67 -0.10
CA CYS A 106 3.92 -5.04 -0.47
C CYS A 106 4.47 -5.43 -1.84
N SER A 107 4.34 -4.55 -2.85
CA SER A 107 4.92 -4.77 -4.19
C SER A 107 6.43 -4.99 -4.16
N LYS A 108 7.18 -4.18 -3.40
CA LYS A 108 8.64 -4.34 -3.23
C LYS A 108 8.99 -5.66 -2.56
N THR A 109 8.25 -6.02 -1.50
CA THR A 109 8.48 -7.26 -0.75
C THR A 109 8.15 -8.47 -1.61
N LEU A 110 7.00 -8.48 -2.28
CA LEU A 110 6.61 -9.56 -3.18
C LEU A 110 7.62 -9.76 -4.30
N LYS A 111 8.02 -8.69 -5.01
CA LYS A 111 9.05 -8.77 -6.06
C LYS A 111 10.35 -9.40 -5.54
N ARG A 112 10.81 -8.97 -4.36
CA ARG A 112 12.00 -9.54 -3.73
C ARG A 112 11.84 -11.02 -3.41
N ASN A 113 10.67 -11.43 -2.90
CA ASN A 113 10.40 -12.81 -2.52
C ASN A 113 10.29 -13.71 -3.75
N LEU A 114 9.54 -13.30 -4.78
CA LEU A 114 9.41 -14.04 -6.04
C LEU A 114 10.75 -14.21 -6.77
N ASN A 115 11.65 -13.21 -6.67
CA ASN A 115 12.99 -13.30 -7.25
C ASN A 115 13.93 -14.24 -6.47
N LYS A 116 13.68 -14.45 -5.17
CA LYS A 116 14.54 -15.27 -4.30
C LYS A 116 14.10 -16.73 -4.20
N GLY A 117 12.87 -17.03 -4.56
CA GLY A 117 12.35 -18.39 -4.44
C GLY A 117 10.91 -18.55 -4.85
N SER A 118 10.36 -19.72 -4.52
CA SER A 118 8.95 -20.03 -4.78
C SER A 118 8.05 -19.55 -3.66
N MET A 119 6.91 -18.99 -4.03
CA MET A 119 5.89 -18.50 -3.11
C MET A 119 4.53 -19.06 -3.49
N ILE A 120 3.79 -19.56 -2.50
CA ILE A 120 2.45 -20.12 -2.69
C ILE A 120 1.48 -19.55 -1.66
N GLN A 121 0.19 -19.58 -2.03
CA GLN A 121 -0.91 -19.59 -1.10
C GLN A 121 -1.47 -21.03 -1.05
N ASP A 122 -1.56 -21.62 0.14
CA ASP A 122 -2.08 -22.98 0.28
C ASP A 122 -3.63 -23.02 0.26
N ALA A 123 -4.18 -24.20 0.51
CA ALA A 123 -5.63 -24.40 0.49
C ALA A 123 -6.37 -23.67 1.63
N ASP A 124 -5.70 -23.35 2.72
CA ASP A 124 -6.24 -22.65 3.88
C ASP A 124 -6.08 -21.13 3.77
N GLY A 125 -5.45 -20.66 2.67
CA GLY A 125 -5.22 -19.25 2.39
C GLY A 125 -3.87 -18.74 2.90
N GLU A 126 -3.10 -19.52 3.64
CA GLU A 126 -1.81 -19.12 4.21
C GLU A 126 -0.71 -18.99 3.17
N LEU A 127 0.16 -17.98 3.35
CA LEU A 127 1.29 -17.74 2.44
C LEU A 127 2.56 -18.45 2.92
N TYR A 128 3.17 -19.19 2.01
CA TYR A 128 4.48 -19.83 2.24
C TYR A 128 5.51 -19.32 1.23
N HIS A 129 6.72 -19.08 1.72
CA HIS A 129 7.86 -18.65 0.91
C HIS A 129 9.10 -19.48 1.18
N TRP A 130 9.59 -20.18 0.16
CA TRP A 130 10.89 -20.87 0.19
C TRP A 130 11.96 -19.98 -0.46
N LYS A 131 13.09 -19.83 0.20
CA LYS A 131 14.26 -19.10 -0.32
C LYS A 131 15.00 -19.86 -1.45
N ARG A 132 14.25 -20.67 -2.21
CA ARG A 132 14.70 -21.48 -3.32
C ARG A 132 13.56 -21.66 -4.32
N HIS A 133 13.89 -21.67 -5.61
CA HIS A 133 12.90 -22.01 -6.64
C HIS A 133 12.70 -23.52 -6.73
N PHE A 134 11.45 -23.91 -6.79
CA PHE A 134 11.00 -25.28 -7.06
C PHE A 134 10.14 -25.27 -8.33
N ALA A 135 10.20 -26.36 -9.11
CA ALA A 135 9.30 -26.53 -10.23
C ALA A 135 7.84 -26.68 -9.76
N SER A 136 6.89 -26.16 -10.53
CA SER A 136 5.48 -26.10 -10.13
C SER A 136 4.88 -27.49 -9.90
N ASP A 137 5.28 -28.52 -10.68
CA ASP A 137 4.86 -29.89 -10.50
C ASP A 137 5.34 -30.49 -9.16
N VAL A 138 6.56 -30.14 -8.73
CA VAL A 138 7.10 -30.56 -7.43
C VAL A 138 6.31 -29.93 -6.31
N ILE A 139 5.98 -28.63 -6.41
CA ILE A 139 5.16 -27.91 -5.42
C ILE A 139 3.77 -28.56 -5.33
N LEU A 140 3.09 -28.74 -6.46
CA LEU A 140 1.73 -29.28 -6.52
C LEU A 140 1.63 -30.74 -6.09
N LYS A 141 2.72 -31.50 -6.14
CA LYS A 141 2.76 -32.86 -5.58
C LYS A 141 2.59 -32.87 -4.06
N HIS A 142 3.11 -31.86 -3.36
CA HIS A 142 3.04 -31.74 -1.90
C HIS A 142 1.91 -30.82 -1.44
N HIS A 143 1.52 -29.86 -2.27
CA HIS A 143 0.46 -28.88 -2.04
C HIS A 143 -0.51 -28.84 -3.22
N PRO A 144 -1.34 -29.88 -3.43
CA PRO A 144 -2.10 -30.07 -4.68
C PRO A 144 -3.16 -29.01 -4.95
N LYS A 145 -3.56 -28.22 -3.95
CA LYS A 145 -4.53 -27.12 -4.07
C LYS A 145 -3.90 -25.74 -3.96
N ALA A 146 -2.57 -25.66 -3.89
CA ALA A 146 -1.90 -24.38 -3.73
C ALA A 146 -1.94 -23.53 -5.00
N VAL A 147 -2.03 -22.23 -4.83
CA VAL A 147 -1.85 -21.24 -5.88
C VAL A 147 -0.38 -20.79 -5.86
N ILE A 148 0.35 -21.03 -6.96
CA ILE A 148 1.76 -20.65 -7.08
C ILE A 148 1.84 -19.21 -7.55
N LEU A 149 2.28 -18.29 -6.66
CA LEU A 149 2.30 -16.87 -6.96
C LEU A 149 3.31 -16.51 -8.08
N ASN A 150 4.38 -17.31 -8.22
CA ASN A 150 5.38 -17.12 -9.28
C ASN A 150 4.80 -17.34 -10.69
N ASP A 151 3.75 -18.13 -10.84
CA ASP A 151 3.12 -18.47 -12.12
C ASP A 151 2.00 -17.46 -12.49
N LEU A 152 1.64 -16.55 -11.58
CA LEU A 152 0.59 -15.55 -11.78
C LEU A 152 1.12 -14.25 -12.40
N PRO A 153 0.27 -13.52 -13.15
CA PRO A 153 0.53 -12.11 -13.43
C PRO A 153 0.77 -11.34 -12.12
N PHE A 154 1.79 -10.47 -12.12
CA PHE A 154 2.25 -9.79 -10.90
C PHE A 154 1.12 -9.09 -10.10
N GLU A 155 0.19 -8.43 -10.78
CA GLU A 155 -0.93 -7.74 -10.11
C GLU A 155 -1.87 -8.72 -9.39
N LYS A 156 -2.10 -9.92 -9.95
CA LYS A 156 -2.88 -10.97 -9.26
C LYS A 156 -2.15 -11.52 -8.04
N ALA A 157 -0.85 -11.79 -8.19
CA ALA A 157 -0.02 -12.22 -7.05
C ALA A 157 0.03 -11.15 -5.96
N LEU A 158 0.08 -9.86 -6.33
CA LEU A 158 0.08 -8.74 -5.38
C LEU A 158 -1.25 -8.65 -4.63
N THR A 159 -2.38 -8.82 -5.30
CA THR A 159 -3.70 -8.85 -4.64
C THR A 159 -3.74 -9.92 -3.56
N ILE A 160 -3.39 -11.17 -3.91
CA ILE A 160 -3.32 -12.28 -2.96
C ILE A 160 -2.37 -11.96 -1.79
N PHE A 161 -1.20 -11.37 -2.10
CA PHE A 161 -0.19 -11.03 -1.09
C PHE A 161 -0.64 -9.93 -0.13
N MET A 162 -1.51 -9.03 -0.55
CA MET A 162 -2.02 -7.93 0.28
C MET A 162 -3.22 -8.33 1.15
N GLU A 163 -3.94 -9.38 0.78
CA GLU A 163 -5.11 -9.89 1.51
C GLU A 163 -4.72 -10.79 2.69
N ASN A 164 -3.43 -11.17 2.76
CA ASN A 164 -2.81 -11.98 3.81
C ASN A 164 -1.87 -11.17 4.72
#